data_84959682be9d430b2bda27d57813921c
#
_entry.id   84959682be9d430b2bda27d57813921c
#
_cell.length_a   1.000
_cell.length_b   1.000
_cell.length_c   1.000
_cell.angle_alpha   90.00
_cell.angle_beta   90.00
_cell.angle_gamma   90.00
#
_symmetry.space_group_name_H-M   'P 1'
#
loop_
_entity.id
_entity.type
_entity.pdbx_description
1 polymer ?
#
loop_
_entity_poly.entity_id
_entity_poly.type
_entity_poly.pdbx_seq_one_letter_code
_entity_poly.pdbx_strand_id
1 'polypeptide(L)'
;MVEAREDLMDKTLRWMWDNLYGAYTATYASSHPKAGKYCVNSGTCILVCCYINALGKVLLKGGPASRKDRDFKRFREFLCRCMIDFLSESSRKALPPTPVGQSSDGDKWLYEVFRCGFVHSFYPGTLGAWSRRPKLNEYWFRTGAGMALNIDELVRGFSRGVEEFRRLATADPDLRTNFKAYIIAL
;
A
#
# COMPACT_ATOMS: atom_id res chain seq x y z
N MET A 1 -15.53 35.44 -8.43
CA MET A 1 -15.48 34.18 -7.66
C MET A 1 -14.02 33.83 -7.47
N VAL A 2 -13.53 33.83 -6.23
CA VAL A 2 -12.18 33.38 -5.93
C VAL A 2 -12.25 31.84 -5.93
N GLU A 3 -11.68 31.21 -6.95
CA GLU A 3 -11.46 29.75 -6.89
C GLU A 3 -10.68 29.46 -5.61
N ALA A 4 -11.29 28.73 -4.71
CA ALA A 4 -10.61 28.24 -3.51
C ALA A 4 -9.39 27.43 -4.00
N ARG A 5 -8.19 27.92 -3.75
CA ARG A 5 -6.95 27.19 -4.05
C ARG A 5 -7.02 25.84 -3.35
N GLU A 6 -7.04 24.79 -4.16
CA GLU A 6 -6.99 23.41 -3.65
C GLU A 6 -5.82 23.28 -2.67
N ASP A 7 -6.09 22.68 -1.50
CA ASP A 7 -5.05 22.47 -0.50
C ASP A 7 -3.97 21.53 -1.04
N LEU A 8 -2.71 21.80 -0.69
CA LEU A 8 -1.55 21.00 -1.10
C LEU A 8 -1.73 19.51 -0.76
N MET A 9 -2.37 19.20 0.35
CA MET A 9 -2.66 17.82 0.75
C MET A 9 -3.60 17.15 -0.26
N ASP A 10 -4.71 17.79 -0.60
CA ASP A 10 -5.70 17.23 -1.52
C ASP A 10 -5.12 17.07 -2.93
N LYS A 11 -4.34 18.06 -3.38
CA LYS A 11 -3.63 17.98 -4.66
C LYS A 11 -2.65 16.80 -4.70
N THR A 12 -1.89 16.59 -3.62
CA THR A 12 -0.90 15.51 -3.53
C THR A 12 -1.58 14.14 -3.48
N LEU A 13 -2.64 13.99 -2.65
CA LEU A 13 -3.39 12.74 -2.57
C LEU A 13 -4.07 12.39 -3.90
N ARG A 14 -4.58 13.39 -4.62
CA ARG A 14 -5.14 13.21 -5.96
C ARG A 14 -4.04 12.75 -6.93
N TRP A 15 -2.89 13.40 -6.94
CA TRP A 15 -1.77 13.00 -7.79
C TRP A 15 -1.31 11.55 -7.50
N MET A 16 -1.22 11.15 -6.24
CA MET A 16 -0.91 9.77 -5.87
C MET A 16 -1.96 8.80 -6.42
N TRP A 17 -3.24 9.18 -6.33
CA TRP A 17 -4.34 8.37 -6.85
C TRP A 17 -4.30 8.26 -8.37
N ASP A 18 -4.09 9.36 -9.09
CA ASP A 18 -4.04 9.37 -10.56
C ASP A 18 -2.90 8.48 -11.09
N ASN A 19 -1.73 8.54 -10.46
CA ASN A 19 -0.61 7.65 -10.79
C ASN A 19 -0.93 6.18 -10.51
N LEU A 20 -1.52 5.89 -9.36
CA LEU A 20 -1.93 4.53 -9.01
C LEU A 20 -3.01 4.02 -9.97
N TYR A 21 -4.02 4.84 -10.26
CA TYR A 21 -5.10 4.48 -11.16
C TYR A 21 -4.60 4.27 -12.59
N GLY A 22 -3.67 5.10 -13.05
CA GLY A 22 -3.00 4.93 -14.34
C GLY A 22 -2.26 3.59 -14.43
N ALA A 23 -1.46 3.25 -13.42
CA ALA A 23 -0.77 1.96 -13.35
C ALA A 23 -1.75 0.77 -13.26
N TYR A 24 -2.81 0.93 -12.47
CA TYR A 24 -3.84 -0.09 -12.27
C TYR A 24 -4.67 -0.35 -13.54
N THR A 25 -5.05 0.71 -14.29
CA THR A 25 -5.84 0.59 -15.53
C THR A 25 -5.01 0.15 -16.73
N ALA A 26 -3.74 0.56 -16.81
CA ALA A 26 -2.82 0.11 -17.86
C ALA A 26 -2.68 -1.42 -17.89
N THR A 27 -2.92 -2.09 -16.77
CA THR A 27 -2.95 -3.55 -16.66
C THR A 27 -4.03 -4.21 -17.53
N TYR A 28 -5.17 -3.53 -17.72
CA TYR A 28 -6.26 -4.06 -18.55
C TYR A 28 -6.08 -3.74 -20.04
N ALA A 29 -5.38 -2.66 -20.36
CA ALA A 29 -5.23 -2.17 -21.73
C ALA A 29 -4.06 -2.81 -22.50
N SER A 30 -3.16 -3.52 -21.80
CA SER A 30 -2.00 -4.14 -22.43
C SER A 30 -2.42 -5.35 -23.29
N SER A 31 -2.44 -5.16 -24.60
CA SER A 31 -2.67 -6.20 -25.59
C SER A 31 -1.52 -7.21 -25.74
N HIS A 32 -0.42 -7.04 -24.98
CA HIS A 32 0.72 -7.93 -25.10
C HIS A 32 0.47 -9.24 -24.32
N PRO A 33 0.41 -10.43 -25.01
CA PRO A 33 0.02 -11.71 -24.39
C PRO A 33 0.89 -12.15 -23.21
N LYS A 34 2.13 -11.66 -23.13
CA LYS A 34 3.09 -12.00 -22.07
C LYS A 34 3.23 -10.90 -21.01
N ALA A 35 3.02 -9.62 -21.35
CA ALA A 35 3.14 -8.51 -20.40
C ALA A 35 1.95 -8.43 -19.44
N GLY A 36 0.76 -8.82 -19.87
CA GLY A 36 -0.47 -8.68 -19.08
C GLY A 36 -0.57 -9.55 -17.82
N LYS A 37 0.25 -10.60 -17.71
CA LYS A 37 0.12 -11.52 -16.57
C LYS A 37 1.00 -11.21 -15.36
N TYR A 38 2.14 -10.57 -15.53
CA TYR A 38 3.13 -10.49 -14.43
C TYR A 38 3.67 -9.07 -14.13
N CYS A 39 4.02 -8.28 -15.14
CA CYS A 39 4.77 -7.04 -14.91
C CYS A 39 3.95 -5.85 -14.41
N VAL A 40 2.73 -5.66 -14.89
CA VAL A 40 1.94 -4.46 -14.59
C VAL A 40 1.26 -4.54 -13.22
N ASN A 41 0.84 -5.73 -12.80
CA ASN A 41 0.33 -5.96 -11.45
C ASN A 41 1.39 -5.67 -10.38
N SER A 42 2.66 -5.96 -10.68
CA SER A 42 3.79 -5.63 -9.80
C SER A 42 3.95 -4.13 -9.61
N GLY A 43 3.85 -3.35 -10.69
CA GLY A 43 3.92 -1.88 -10.62
C GLY A 43 2.84 -1.28 -9.71
N THR A 44 1.60 -1.76 -9.83
CA THR A 44 0.50 -1.36 -8.94
C THR A 44 0.79 -1.70 -7.47
N CYS A 45 1.25 -2.91 -7.19
CA CYS A 45 1.63 -3.31 -5.83
C CYS A 45 2.77 -2.44 -5.27
N ILE A 46 3.80 -2.17 -6.07
CA ILE A 46 4.93 -1.31 -5.68
C ILE A 46 4.42 0.08 -5.31
N LEU A 47 3.60 0.70 -6.15
CA LEU A 47 3.06 2.04 -5.89
C LEU A 47 2.22 2.07 -4.62
N VAL A 48 1.31 1.12 -4.41
CA VAL A 48 0.54 1.03 -3.17
C VAL A 48 1.46 0.93 -1.96
N CYS A 49 2.44 0.02 -1.99
CA CYS A 49 3.37 -0.16 -0.88
C CYS A 49 4.23 1.09 -0.62
N CYS A 50 4.68 1.78 -1.67
CA CYS A 50 5.43 3.04 -1.53
C CYS A 50 4.58 4.14 -0.91
N TYR A 51 3.32 4.27 -1.32
CA TYR A 51 2.40 5.28 -0.78
C TYR A 51 1.99 4.97 0.66
N ILE A 52 1.74 3.71 1.00
CA ILE A 52 1.54 3.27 2.40
C ILE A 52 2.73 3.72 3.27
N ASN A 53 3.96 3.48 2.81
CA ASN A 53 5.16 3.86 3.55
C ASN A 53 5.32 5.39 3.68
N ALA A 54 5.02 6.15 2.62
CA ALA A 54 5.09 7.61 2.60
C ALA A 54 4.07 8.23 3.56
N LEU A 55 2.80 7.81 3.48
CA LEU A 55 1.74 8.31 4.37
C LEU A 55 1.95 7.86 5.82
N GLY A 56 2.44 6.65 6.04
CA GLY A 56 2.80 6.16 7.37
C GLY A 56 3.94 6.94 8.01
N LYS A 57 4.89 7.47 7.22
CA LYS A 57 5.92 8.39 7.74
C LYS A 57 5.32 9.67 8.31
N VAL A 58 4.29 10.19 7.67
CA VAL A 58 3.59 11.39 8.15
C VAL A 58 2.84 11.09 9.45
N LEU A 59 2.19 9.93 9.55
CA LEU A 59 1.45 9.50 10.74
C LEU A 59 2.34 9.31 11.98
N LEU A 60 3.57 8.83 11.80
CA LEU A 60 4.50 8.54 12.90
C LEU A 60 5.14 9.77 13.55
N LYS A 61 4.85 10.99 13.08
CA LYS A 61 5.36 12.25 13.68
C LYS A 61 6.87 12.22 13.99
N GLY A 62 7.70 11.67 13.11
CA GLY A 62 9.16 11.82 13.19
C GLY A 62 9.87 11.12 14.36
N GLY A 63 9.22 10.20 15.07
CA GLY A 63 9.83 9.50 16.21
C GLY A 63 11.09 8.70 15.81
N PRO A 64 12.13 8.69 16.64
CA PRO A 64 13.39 7.99 16.39
C PRO A 64 13.20 6.49 16.59
N ALA A 65 13.20 5.75 15.49
CA ALA A 65 13.43 4.32 15.53
C ALA A 65 14.81 4.03 14.89
N SER A 66 15.42 2.92 15.26
CA SER A 66 16.63 2.47 14.56
C SER A 66 16.39 2.45 13.05
N ARG A 67 17.42 2.69 12.24
CA ARG A 67 17.27 2.84 10.79
C ARG A 67 16.61 1.61 10.14
N LYS A 68 16.86 0.42 10.70
CA LYS A 68 16.38 -0.87 10.20
C LYS A 68 14.87 -1.10 10.44
N ASP A 69 14.35 -0.66 11.61
CA ASP A 69 12.93 -0.87 11.97
C ASP A 69 12.03 0.28 11.55
N ARG A 70 12.63 1.40 11.13
CA ARG A 70 11.92 2.65 10.88
C ARG A 70 10.93 2.52 9.73
N ASP A 71 11.33 1.87 8.66
CA ASP A 71 10.49 1.77 7.46
C ASP A 71 9.32 0.81 7.67
N PHE A 72 9.54 -0.31 8.37
CA PHE A 72 8.44 -1.21 8.71
C PHE A 72 7.44 -0.56 9.68
N LYS A 73 7.93 0.18 10.69
CA LYS A 73 7.04 0.90 11.62
C LYS A 73 6.17 1.92 10.91
N ARG A 74 6.72 2.68 9.95
CA ARG A 74 5.97 3.62 9.11
C ARG A 74 4.90 2.90 8.31
N PHE A 75 5.28 1.84 7.63
CA PHE A 75 4.38 1.03 6.84
C PHE A 75 3.22 0.49 7.68
N ARG A 76 3.55 -0.09 8.84
CA ARG A 76 2.59 -0.64 9.79
C ARG A 76 1.67 0.44 10.37
N GLU A 77 2.17 1.65 10.65
CA GLU A 77 1.36 2.75 11.19
C GLU A 77 0.20 3.10 10.26
N PHE A 78 0.44 3.18 8.97
CA PHE A 78 -0.63 3.43 8.01
C PHE A 78 -1.65 2.26 8.00
N LEU A 79 -1.18 1.03 7.99
CA LEU A 79 -2.08 -0.13 8.02
C LEU A 79 -2.94 -0.15 9.29
N CYS A 80 -2.34 0.12 10.46
CA CYS A 80 -3.05 0.12 11.74
C CYS A 80 -4.11 1.21 11.85
N ARG A 81 -3.87 2.38 11.26
CA ARG A 81 -4.76 3.54 11.40
C ARG A 81 -5.72 3.70 10.25
N CYS A 82 -5.31 3.32 9.04
CA CYS A 82 -6.05 3.62 7.82
C CYS A 82 -6.52 2.37 7.05
N MET A 83 -5.94 1.19 7.30
CA MET A 83 -6.31 -0.06 6.61
C MET A 83 -6.50 -1.21 7.61
N ILE A 84 -7.26 -0.98 8.66
CA ILE A 84 -7.47 -1.96 9.73
C ILE A 84 -8.21 -3.22 9.24
N ASP A 85 -9.03 -3.09 8.21
CA ASP A 85 -9.71 -4.20 7.55
C ASP A 85 -8.70 -5.19 6.92
N PHE A 86 -7.61 -4.68 6.33
CA PHE A 86 -6.50 -5.51 5.84
C PHE A 86 -5.87 -6.33 6.96
N LEU A 87 -5.56 -5.71 8.10
CA LEU A 87 -4.96 -6.40 9.23
C LEU A 87 -5.92 -7.42 9.84
N SER A 88 -7.20 -7.04 10.00
CA SER A 88 -8.23 -7.91 10.56
C SER A 88 -8.49 -9.13 9.69
N GLU A 89 -8.46 -9.01 8.37
CA GLU A 89 -8.57 -10.15 7.47
C GLU A 89 -7.30 -11.00 7.51
N SER A 90 -6.12 -10.36 7.45
CA SER A 90 -4.83 -11.05 7.44
C SER A 90 -4.63 -11.93 8.68
N SER A 91 -5.06 -11.47 9.86
CA SER A 91 -4.95 -12.24 11.10
C SER A 91 -5.84 -13.49 11.12
N ARG A 92 -6.89 -13.54 10.31
CA ARG A 92 -7.82 -14.69 10.19
C ARG A 92 -7.42 -15.69 9.10
N LYS A 93 -6.47 -15.32 8.24
CA LYS A 93 -5.98 -16.18 7.15
C LYS A 93 -4.67 -16.84 7.55
N ALA A 94 -4.53 -18.13 7.27
CA ALA A 94 -3.28 -18.84 7.45
C ALA A 94 -2.29 -18.45 6.35
N LEU A 95 -1.59 -17.34 6.54
CA LEU A 95 -0.53 -16.90 5.64
C LEU A 95 0.73 -17.73 5.86
N PRO A 96 1.52 -18.02 4.82
CA PRO A 96 2.80 -18.70 4.98
C PRO A 96 3.77 -17.81 5.76
N PRO A 97 4.78 -18.40 6.45
CA PRO A 97 5.81 -17.62 7.14
C PRO A 97 6.58 -16.73 6.16
N THR A 98 7.02 -15.58 6.62
CA THR A 98 7.84 -14.67 5.79
C THR A 98 9.27 -15.19 5.67
N PRO A 99 10.02 -14.79 4.61
CA PRO A 99 11.40 -15.22 4.40
C PRO A 99 12.36 -14.80 5.52
N VAL A 100 12.04 -13.72 6.24
CA VAL A 100 12.92 -13.09 7.25
C VAL A 100 12.53 -13.48 8.66
N GLY A 101 11.41 -14.17 8.85
CA GLY A 101 10.95 -14.57 10.19
C GLY A 101 9.81 -15.56 10.17
N GLN A 102 9.50 -16.12 11.33
CA GLN A 102 8.39 -17.06 11.49
C GLN A 102 7.03 -16.37 11.67
N SER A 103 6.95 -15.07 11.38
CA SER A 103 5.72 -14.31 11.57
C SER A 103 4.76 -14.53 10.41
N SER A 104 3.56 -14.94 10.74
CA SER A 104 2.42 -15.02 9.82
C SER A 104 1.60 -13.71 9.77
N ASP A 105 2.11 -12.61 10.34
CA ASP A 105 1.41 -11.34 10.40
C ASP A 105 1.31 -10.71 9.01
N GLY A 106 0.10 -10.33 8.62
CA GLY A 106 -0.16 -9.84 7.27
C GLY A 106 0.54 -8.52 6.95
N ASP A 107 0.80 -7.67 7.94
CA ASP A 107 1.58 -6.44 7.78
C ASP A 107 3.05 -6.73 7.43
N LYS A 108 3.67 -7.67 8.14
CA LYS A 108 5.02 -8.14 7.81
C LYS A 108 5.04 -8.82 6.45
N TRP A 109 4.02 -9.63 6.16
CA TRP A 109 3.94 -10.33 4.88
C TRP A 109 3.85 -9.35 3.72
N LEU A 110 2.97 -8.35 3.80
CA LEU A 110 2.87 -7.31 2.77
C LEU A 110 4.16 -6.50 2.65
N TYR A 111 4.81 -6.18 3.77
CA TYR A 111 6.04 -5.41 3.78
C TYR A 111 7.23 -6.21 3.23
N GLU A 112 7.50 -7.40 3.75
CA GLU A 112 8.70 -8.17 3.42
C GLU A 112 8.60 -8.82 2.05
N VAL A 113 7.47 -9.45 1.74
CA VAL A 113 7.29 -10.18 0.49
C VAL A 113 7.02 -9.24 -0.68
N PHE A 114 6.12 -8.27 -0.50
CA PHE A 114 5.75 -7.38 -1.61
C PHE A 114 6.59 -6.10 -1.64
N ARG A 115 6.61 -5.31 -0.56
CA ARG A 115 7.36 -4.04 -0.57
C ARG A 115 8.85 -4.28 -0.76
N CYS A 116 9.47 -5.11 0.07
CA CYS A 116 10.91 -5.36 -0.04
C CYS A 116 11.24 -6.21 -1.26
N GLY A 117 10.48 -7.27 -1.53
CA GLY A 117 10.70 -8.11 -2.69
C GLY A 117 10.62 -7.34 -4.00
N PHE A 118 9.59 -6.54 -4.22
CA PHE A 118 9.47 -5.76 -5.45
C PHE A 118 10.46 -4.61 -5.56
N VAL A 119 10.71 -3.87 -4.47
CA VAL A 119 11.62 -2.71 -4.51
C VAL A 119 13.07 -3.13 -4.70
N HIS A 120 13.49 -4.26 -4.12
CA HIS A 120 14.89 -4.68 -4.18
C HIS A 120 15.19 -5.72 -5.26
N SER A 121 14.19 -6.51 -5.66
CA SER A 121 14.40 -7.65 -6.57
C SER A 121 13.44 -7.65 -7.76
N PHE A 122 12.52 -6.70 -7.85
CA PHE A 122 11.40 -6.68 -8.83
C PHE A 122 10.53 -7.95 -8.83
N TYR A 123 10.67 -8.78 -7.78
CA TYR A 123 9.97 -10.04 -7.64
C TYR A 123 9.74 -10.37 -6.15
N PRO A 124 8.54 -10.78 -5.74
CA PRO A 124 8.21 -11.05 -4.34
C PRO A 124 8.76 -12.39 -3.82
N GLY A 125 9.63 -13.04 -4.58
CA GLY A 125 10.15 -14.36 -4.25
C GLY A 125 9.12 -15.49 -4.48
N THR A 126 9.50 -16.71 -4.08
CA THR A 126 8.65 -17.90 -4.24
C THR A 126 7.44 -17.94 -3.31
N LEU A 127 7.43 -17.10 -2.26
CA LEU A 127 6.36 -17.03 -1.27
C LEU A 127 5.24 -16.05 -1.63
N GLY A 128 5.48 -15.13 -2.58
CA GLY A 128 4.52 -14.12 -2.98
C GLY A 128 3.75 -14.50 -4.24
N ALA A 129 2.47 -14.83 -4.10
CA ALA A 129 1.56 -14.91 -5.23
C ALA A 129 0.59 -13.72 -5.20
N TRP A 130 0.26 -13.18 -6.36
CA TRP A 130 -0.72 -12.11 -6.50
C TRP A 130 -1.52 -12.28 -7.78
N SER A 131 -2.75 -11.82 -7.77
CA SER A 131 -3.62 -11.85 -8.93
C SER A 131 -4.72 -10.83 -8.81
N ARG A 132 -5.42 -10.59 -9.91
CA ARG A 132 -6.60 -9.74 -9.95
C ARG A 132 -7.84 -10.58 -9.76
N ARG A 133 -8.69 -10.14 -8.82
CA ARG A 133 -9.98 -10.77 -8.52
C ARG A 133 -11.02 -9.68 -8.26
N PRO A 134 -11.47 -8.94 -9.29
CA PRO A 134 -12.28 -7.73 -9.12
C PRO A 134 -13.63 -7.97 -8.44
N LYS A 135 -14.16 -9.20 -8.52
CA LYS A 135 -15.43 -9.59 -7.88
C LYS A 135 -15.26 -10.13 -6.45
N LEU A 136 -14.03 -10.30 -5.98
CA LEU A 136 -13.72 -10.81 -4.66
C LEU A 136 -13.38 -9.64 -3.73
N ASN A 137 -14.13 -9.49 -2.63
CA ASN A 137 -13.93 -8.45 -1.62
C ASN A 137 -13.06 -8.98 -0.46
N GLU A 138 -12.00 -9.71 -0.79
CA GLU A 138 -11.01 -10.24 0.15
C GLU A 138 -9.62 -9.89 -0.33
N TYR A 139 -8.73 -9.51 0.59
CA TYR A 139 -7.31 -9.25 0.29
C TYR A 139 -6.55 -10.52 -0.03
N TRP A 140 -6.95 -11.63 0.58
CA TRP A 140 -6.26 -12.92 0.47
C TRP A 140 -7.20 -14.02 0.00
N PHE A 141 -6.74 -14.79 -0.97
CA PHE A 141 -7.50 -15.93 -1.47
C PHE A 141 -6.60 -17.15 -1.73
N ARG A 142 -7.20 -18.33 -1.66
CA ARG A 142 -6.49 -19.58 -1.93
C ARG A 142 -6.36 -19.82 -3.43
N THR A 143 -5.18 -20.32 -3.81
CA THR A 143 -4.89 -20.86 -5.14
C THR A 143 -4.37 -22.28 -4.99
N GLY A 144 -4.18 -23.00 -6.10
CA GLY A 144 -3.51 -24.31 -6.06
C GLY A 144 -2.07 -24.27 -5.54
N ALA A 145 -1.42 -23.10 -5.61
CA ALA A 145 -0.05 -22.86 -5.14
C ALA A 145 0.02 -22.26 -3.72
N GLY A 146 -1.11 -22.04 -3.04
CA GLY A 146 -1.14 -21.43 -1.71
C GLY A 146 -1.97 -20.16 -1.61
N MET A 147 -1.59 -19.25 -0.71
CA MET A 147 -2.27 -17.97 -0.55
C MET A 147 -1.76 -16.93 -1.54
N ALA A 148 -2.67 -16.15 -2.11
CA ALA A 148 -2.37 -15.06 -3.03
C ALA A 148 -3.01 -13.74 -2.59
N LEU A 149 -2.32 -12.62 -2.85
CA LEU A 149 -2.81 -11.27 -2.63
C LEU A 149 -3.73 -10.85 -3.78
N ASN A 150 -4.92 -10.35 -3.45
CA ASN A 150 -5.84 -9.75 -4.40
C ASN A 150 -5.50 -8.28 -4.61
N ILE A 151 -4.94 -7.95 -5.78
CA ILE A 151 -4.54 -6.58 -6.09
C ILE A 151 -5.73 -5.63 -6.20
N ASP A 152 -6.86 -6.11 -6.69
CA ASP A 152 -8.06 -5.28 -6.81
C ASP A 152 -8.55 -4.84 -5.42
N GLU A 153 -8.55 -5.75 -4.44
CA GLU A 153 -8.92 -5.39 -3.07
C GLU A 153 -7.84 -4.56 -2.36
N LEU A 154 -6.56 -4.82 -2.64
CA LEU A 154 -5.47 -3.99 -2.12
C LEU A 154 -5.62 -2.53 -2.58
N VAL A 155 -5.94 -2.29 -3.85
CA VAL A 155 -6.16 -0.93 -4.39
C VAL A 155 -7.42 -0.30 -3.77
N ARG A 156 -8.53 -1.05 -3.67
CA ARG A 156 -9.75 -0.57 -3.00
C ARG A 156 -9.52 -0.23 -1.53
N GLY A 157 -8.82 -1.10 -0.81
CA GLY A 157 -8.46 -0.87 0.59
C GLY A 157 -7.53 0.32 0.77
N PHE A 158 -6.56 0.48 -0.11
CA PHE A 158 -5.71 1.67 -0.10
C PHE A 158 -6.50 2.95 -0.37
N SER A 159 -7.46 2.93 -1.31
CA SER A 159 -8.35 4.08 -1.55
C SER A 159 -9.12 4.47 -0.29
N ARG A 160 -9.74 3.48 0.39
CA ARG A 160 -10.41 3.73 1.69
C ARG A 160 -9.44 4.25 2.74
N GLY A 161 -8.22 3.72 2.76
CA GLY A 161 -7.15 4.16 3.65
C GLY A 161 -6.72 5.61 3.42
N VAL A 162 -6.68 6.07 2.17
CA VAL A 162 -6.40 7.49 1.84
C VAL A 162 -7.53 8.40 2.33
N GLU A 163 -8.79 7.99 2.19
CA GLU A 163 -9.92 8.77 2.72
C GLU A 163 -9.89 8.84 4.26
N GLU A 164 -9.53 7.75 4.92
CA GLU A 164 -9.36 7.76 6.38
C GLU A 164 -8.17 8.64 6.79
N PHE A 165 -7.05 8.59 6.08
CA PHE A 165 -5.92 9.50 6.30
C PHE A 165 -6.35 10.97 6.16
N ARG A 166 -7.13 11.30 5.12
CA ARG A 166 -7.68 12.65 4.91
C ARG A 166 -8.55 13.08 6.09
N ARG A 167 -9.43 12.20 6.57
CA ARG A 167 -10.27 12.44 7.74
C ARG A 167 -9.43 12.73 9.00
N LEU A 168 -8.39 11.92 9.24
CA LEU A 168 -7.48 12.12 10.37
C LEU A 168 -6.72 13.45 10.27
N ALA A 169 -6.22 13.80 9.08
CA ALA A 169 -5.50 15.05 8.86
C ALA A 169 -6.41 16.28 8.93
N THR A 170 -7.71 16.13 8.66
CA THR A 170 -8.69 17.22 8.87
C THR A 170 -8.95 17.45 10.35
N ALA A 171 -8.98 16.38 11.14
CA ALA A 171 -9.21 16.46 12.59
C ALA A 171 -7.96 16.83 13.40
N ASP A 172 -6.75 16.61 12.86
CA ASP A 172 -5.46 16.87 13.51
C ASP A 172 -4.63 17.89 12.70
N PRO A 173 -4.63 19.18 13.10
CA PRO A 173 -3.85 20.23 12.42
C PRO A 173 -2.35 19.96 12.37
N ASP A 174 -1.80 19.30 13.40
CA ASP A 174 -0.39 18.93 13.43
C ASP A 174 -0.06 17.89 12.36
N LEU A 175 -0.95 16.91 12.17
CA LEU A 175 -0.80 15.92 11.11
C LEU A 175 -0.80 16.59 9.73
N ARG A 176 -1.69 17.56 9.53
CA ARG A 176 -1.76 18.33 8.28
C ARG A 176 -0.49 19.16 8.05
N THR A 177 0.05 19.78 9.10
CA THR A 177 1.31 20.52 9.06
C THR A 177 2.49 19.60 8.73
N ASN A 178 2.56 18.43 9.37
CA ASN A 178 3.59 17.42 9.11
C ASN A 178 3.52 16.90 7.67
N PHE A 179 2.32 16.72 7.12
CA PHE A 179 2.15 16.33 5.73
C PHE A 179 2.72 17.38 4.77
N LYS A 180 2.38 18.67 4.99
CA LYS A 180 2.91 19.78 4.18
C LYS A 180 4.43 19.86 4.24
N ALA A 181 5.00 19.78 5.45
CA ALA A 181 6.45 19.79 5.65
C ALA A 181 7.14 18.62 4.94
N TYR A 182 6.52 17.43 4.96
CA TYR A 182 7.05 16.25 4.28
C TYR A 182 7.07 16.42 2.75
N ILE A 183 6.01 16.95 2.16
CA ILE A 183 5.93 17.16 0.70
C ILE A 183 6.89 18.26 0.24
N ILE A 184 7.08 19.32 1.00
CA ILE A 184 8.02 20.41 0.66
C ILE A 184 9.48 19.92 0.73
N ALA A 185 9.77 18.93 1.55
CA ALA A 185 11.12 18.37 1.72
C ALA A 185 11.50 17.29 0.69
N LEU A 186 10.59 16.91 -0.22
CA LEU A 186 10.83 15.99 -1.34
C LEU A 186 11.30 16.73 -2.58
#